data_aaff3f04ede5f3366c2cb9570f36cd2d
#
_entry.id   aaff3f04ede5f3366c2cb9570f36cd2d
#
_cell.length_a   1.000
_cell.length_b   1.000
_cell.length_c   1.000
_cell.angle_alpha   90.00
_cell.angle_beta   90.00
_cell.angle_gamma   90.00
#
_symmetry.space_group_name_H-M   'P 1'
#
loop_
_entity.id
_entity.type
_entity.pdbx_description
1 polymer ?
#
loop_
_entity_poly.entity_id
_entity_poly.type
_entity_poly.pdbx_seq_one_letter_code
_entity_poly.pdbx_strand_id
1 'polypeptide(L)'
;MATETRSKSALIVGLFALAIALGSPEENSLFAQEPSASKPAGKIAGKVRLEGGFRKAAPFRVFKNREFCGSEVPDESLLVGPDGGVRNAVVVIAGIQNPKAQAGLRNFALDNRNCAFVPHVQVVPVGSEILLLNNDPILHDAHARMGRETLFNVGLPSWRQVKKRLSREGIVKVVCDVLHTWQSAYIVVTSSPYSAVTDKSGEFVIEQVPAGRYDIEFWHEKLGKQRRKILVQEGQTSKVEAVFSCASC
;
A
#
# COMPACT_ATOMS: atom_id res chain seq x y z
N MET A 1 -74.15 -40.70 -16.84
CA MET A 1 -74.46 -41.95 -16.11
C MET A 1 -73.65 -41.83 -14.82
N ALA A 2 -74.35 -41.40 -13.76
CA ALA A 2 -74.90 -42.18 -12.65
C ALA A 2 -73.73 -42.85 -11.88
N THR A 3 -73.54 -42.67 -10.61
CA THR A 3 -74.52 -42.66 -9.51
C THR A 3 -73.87 -42.12 -8.24
N GLU A 4 -74.63 -41.34 -7.50
CA GLU A 4 -74.53 -41.04 -6.08
C GLU A 4 -74.44 -42.27 -5.19
N THR A 5 -73.74 -42.18 -4.07
CA THR A 5 -74.23 -42.83 -2.84
C THR A 5 -73.82 -42.00 -1.61
N ARG A 6 -74.85 -41.51 -0.94
CA ARG A 6 -74.81 -40.92 0.42
C ARG A 6 -74.65 -42.07 1.44
N SER A 7 -73.89 -41.80 2.52
CA SER A 7 -74.16 -42.47 3.78
C SER A 7 -73.91 -41.59 4.98
N LYS A 8 -74.81 -41.68 5.89
CA LYS A 8 -75.17 -40.83 7.02
C LYS A 8 -74.28 -41.01 8.26
N SER A 9 -74.04 -39.93 8.94
CA SER A 9 -74.13 -39.66 10.39
C SER A 9 -73.61 -40.68 11.41
N ALA A 10 -72.72 -40.20 12.29
CA ALA A 10 -72.84 -40.41 13.73
C ALA A 10 -72.08 -39.27 14.48
N LEU A 11 -72.88 -38.57 15.26
CA LEU A 11 -72.41 -37.48 16.19
C LEU A 11 -71.96 -38.16 17.46
N ILE A 12 -70.67 -38.01 17.84
CA ILE A 12 -70.19 -38.37 19.16
C ILE A 12 -69.70 -37.09 19.82
N VAL A 13 -70.46 -36.67 20.85
CA VAL A 13 -70.07 -35.54 21.72
C VAL A 13 -69.07 -36.10 22.74
N GLY A 14 -67.82 -35.72 22.61
CA GLY A 14 -66.76 -35.97 23.59
C GLY A 14 -66.37 -34.66 24.30
N LEU A 15 -66.71 -34.57 25.59
CA LEU A 15 -66.20 -33.53 26.45
C LEU A 15 -64.64 -33.66 26.57
N PHE A 16 -63.93 -32.70 26.06
CA PHE A 16 -62.53 -32.58 26.40
C PHE A 16 -62.35 -31.44 27.41
N ALA A 17 -61.86 -31.83 28.58
CA ALA A 17 -61.43 -30.89 29.60
C ALA A 17 -60.25 -30.08 29.13
N LEU A 18 -60.36 -28.76 29.16
CA LEU A 18 -59.32 -27.81 28.83
C LEU A 18 -58.32 -27.68 30.00
N ALA A 19 -57.19 -28.36 29.93
CA ALA A 19 -56.09 -28.15 30.88
C ALA A 19 -55.31 -26.92 30.39
N ILE A 20 -55.46 -25.81 31.11
CA ILE A 20 -54.64 -24.62 30.93
C ILE A 20 -53.25 -24.89 31.52
N ALA A 21 -52.27 -25.19 30.68
CA ALA A 21 -50.88 -25.22 31.06
C ALA A 21 -50.39 -23.77 31.12
N LEU A 22 -50.14 -23.27 32.31
CA LEU A 22 -49.41 -22.04 32.58
C LEU A 22 -47.93 -22.26 32.16
N GLY A 23 -47.60 -21.91 30.95
CA GLY A 23 -46.21 -21.86 30.48
C GLY A 23 -45.50 -20.67 31.16
N SER A 24 -44.46 -20.94 31.88
CA SER A 24 -43.55 -19.94 32.40
C SER A 24 -42.91 -19.18 31.25
N PRO A 25 -42.72 -17.85 31.34
CA PRO A 25 -41.97 -17.13 30.34
C PRO A 25 -40.52 -17.57 30.40
N GLU A 26 -40.04 -18.26 29.35
CA GLU A 26 -38.60 -18.41 29.14
C GLU A 26 -38.02 -17.02 28.92
N GLU A 27 -37.26 -16.54 29.92
CA GLU A 27 -36.40 -15.38 29.80
C GLU A 27 -35.37 -15.70 28.70
N ASN A 28 -35.65 -15.22 27.48
CA ASN A 28 -34.67 -15.13 26.40
C ASN A 28 -33.61 -14.10 26.82
N SER A 29 -32.64 -14.56 27.61
CA SER A 29 -31.41 -13.81 27.90
C SER A 29 -30.66 -13.65 26.60
N LEU A 30 -30.93 -12.56 25.90
CA LEU A 30 -30.08 -12.00 24.86
C LEU A 30 -28.75 -11.63 25.54
N PHE A 31 -27.82 -12.59 25.55
CA PHE A 31 -26.43 -12.27 25.81
C PHE A 31 -25.98 -11.30 24.71
N ALA A 32 -26.09 -10.02 25.01
CA ALA A 32 -25.40 -8.99 24.26
C ALA A 32 -23.91 -9.35 24.36
N GLN A 33 -23.36 -9.92 23.28
CA GLN A 33 -21.94 -10.13 23.13
C GLN A 33 -21.32 -8.75 23.17
N GLU A 34 -20.69 -8.39 24.30
CA GLU A 34 -19.94 -7.15 24.40
C GLU A 34 -18.95 -7.11 23.24
N PRO A 35 -18.84 -5.97 22.51
CA PRO A 35 -17.87 -5.86 21.46
C PRO A 35 -16.50 -6.14 22.07
N SER A 36 -15.87 -7.23 21.65
CA SER A 36 -14.50 -7.55 22.02
C SER A 36 -13.65 -6.32 21.78
N ALA A 37 -13.21 -5.66 22.85
CA ALA A 37 -12.34 -4.50 22.77
C ALA A 37 -11.12 -4.92 21.95
N SER A 38 -11.01 -4.39 20.73
CA SER A 38 -9.86 -4.66 19.89
C SER A 38 -8.62 -4.22 20.65
N LYS A 39 -7.69 -5.15 20.88
CA LYS A 39 -6.43 -4.85 21.56
C LYS A 39 -5.78 -3.61 20.93
N PRO A 40 -5.29 -2.65 21.74
CA PRO A 40 -4.71 -1.45 21.19
C PRO A 40 -3.51 -1.79 20.28
N ALA A 41 -3.61 -1.35 19.05
CA ALA A 41 -2.55 -1.56 18.07
C ALA A 41 -1.28 -0.81 18.49
N GLY A 42 -0.12 -1.38 18.18
CA GLY A 42 1.16 -0.74 18.41
C GLY A 42 1.58 0.13 17.22
N LYS A 43 2.78 0.68 17.33
CA LYS A 43 3.41 1.56 16.36
C LYS A 43 4.84 1.12 16.12
N ILE A 44 5.33 1.21 14.90
CA ILE A 44 6.75 1.07 14.59
C ILE A 44 7.28 2.42 14.16
N ALA A 45 8.35 2.87 14.78
CA ALA A 45 9.09 4.06 14.37
C ALA A 45 10.56 3.71 14.19
N GLY A 46 11.21 4.35 13.23
CA GLY A 46 12.60 4.04 12.99
C GLY A 46 13.27 4.94 11.99
N LYS A 47 14.52 4.59 11.68
CA LYS A 47 15.36 5.33 10.78
C LYS A 47 16.12 4.39 9.85
N VAL A 48 16.25 4.81 8.60
CA VAL A 48 17.15 4.18 7.63
C VAL A 48 18.36 5.08 7.46
N ARG A 49 19.55 4.51 7.65
CA ARG A 49 20.82 5.24 7.59
C ARG A 49 21.79 4.60 6.60
N LEU A 50 22.65 5.42 6.06
CA LEU A 50 23.83 5.01 5.31
C LEU A 50 25.06 5.24 6.17
N GLU A 51 25.88 4.20 6.35
CA GLU A 51 27.20 4.29 6.96
C GLU A 51 28.30 4.15 5.90
N GLY A 52 29.41 4.83 6.14
CA GLY A 52 30.53 4.90 5.22
C GLY A 52 30.59 6.19 4.41
N GLY A 53 31.56 6.28 3.53
CA GLY A 53 31.75 7.46 2.68
C GLY A 53 30.65 7.53 1.62
N PHE A 54 29.82 8.57 1.67
CA PHE A 54 28.85 8.90 0.63
C PHE A 54 29.33 10.09 -0.18
N ARG A 55 29.36 9.94 -1.49
CA ARG A 55 29.57 11.02 -2.42
C ARG A 55 28.26 11.35 -3.14
N LYS A 56 27.79 12.59 -2.98
CA LYS A 56 26.61 13.04 -3.71
C LYS A 56 26.86 12.91 -5.21
N ALA A 57 25.93 12.25 -5.91
CA ALA A 57 26.02 12.12 -7.37
C ALA A 57 25.96 13.49 -8.05
N ALA A 58 26.67 13.60 -9.19
CA ALA A 58 26.55 14.78 -10.02
C ALA A 58 25.15 14.83 -10.65
N PRO A 59 24.60 16.03 -10.92
CA PRO A 59 23.33 16.14 -11.62
C PRO A 59 23.43 15.55 -13.03
N PHE A 60 22.31 15.08 -13.53
CA PHE A 60 22.20 14.62 -14.92
C PHE A 60 22.22 15.81 -15.88
N ARG A 61 23.01 15.70 -16.95
CA ARG A 61 22.96 16.66 -18.04
C ARG A 61 21.68 16.45 -18.87
N VAL A 62 21.00 17.55 -19.16
CA VAL A 62 19.81 17.56 -20.00
C VAL A 62 20.19 17.76 -21.46
N PHE A 63 19.74 16.84 -22.34
CA PHE A 63 20.03 16.91 -23.77
C PHE A 63 18.83 17.32 -24.61
N LYS A 64 17.61 17.13 -24.10
CA LYS A 64 16.36 17.43 -24.79
C LYS A 64 15.47 18.33 -23.93
N ASN A 65 14.73 19.22 -24.58
CA ASN A 65 13.81 20.18 -23.94
C ASN A 65 14.51 21.10 -22.92
N ARG A 66 15.77 21.49 -23.20
CA ARG A 66 16.59 22.31 -22.30
C ARG A 66 15.97 23.68 -21.96
N GLU A 67 15.17 24.22 -22.88
CA GLU A 67 14.44 25.49 -22.69
C GLU A 67 13.48 25.41 -21.48
N PHE A 68 12.92 24.24 -21.25
CA PHE A 68 12.01 23.99 -20.14
C PHE A 68 12.71 23.29 -18.95
N CYS A 69 13.44 22.20 -19.20
CA CYS A 69 14.05 21.37 -18.17
C CYS A 69 15.36 21.95 -17.59
N GLY A 70 15.91 23.01 -18.23
CA GLY A 70 17.20 23.56 -17.86
C GLY A 70 18.36 22.76 -18.45
N SER A 71 19.59 23.05 -17.99
CA SER A 71 20.81 22.35 -18.44
C SER A 71 21.11 21.08 -17.66
N GLU A 72 20.61 20.99 -16.42
CA GLU A 72 20.86 19.90 -15.49
C GLU A 72 19.63 19.62 -14.64
N VAL A 73 19.45 18.35 -14.23
CA VAL A 73 18.43 17.88 -13.31
C VAL A 73 19.11 17.12 -12.18
N PRO A 74 18.72 17.34 -10.90
CA PRO A 74 19.28 16.61 -9.77
C PRO A 74 19.17 15.09 -9.91
N ASP A 75 20.20 14.36 -9.50
CA ASP A 75 20.10 12.91 -9.31
C ASP A 75 19.44 12.64 -7.95
N GLU A 76 18.22 12.11 -7.97
CA GLU A 76 17.45 11.77 -6.77
C GLU A 76 17.60 10.28 -6.37
N SER A 77 18.43 9.54 -7.08
CA SER A 77 18.57 8.09 -6.87
C SER A 77 19.16 7.71 -5.51
N LEU A 78 19.90 8.61 -4.84
CA LEU A 78 20.36 8.43 -3.47
C LEU A 78 20.46 9.78 -2.77
N LEU A 79 19.52 10.06 -1.90
CA LEU A 79 19.47 11.29 -1.11
C LEU A 79 19.77 10.97 0.35
N VAL A 80 20.89 11.49 0.84
CA VAL A 80 21.36 11.26 2.21
C VAL A 80 21.42 12.59 2.95
N GLY A 81 20.76 12.64 4.11
CA GLY A 81 20.79 13.78 5.00
C GLY A 81 22.10 13.94 5.76
N PRO A 82 22.31 15.07 6.47
CA PRO A 82 23.59 15.38 7.15
C PRO A 82 23.99 14.34 8.20
N ASP A 83 23.02 13.65 8.80
CA ASP A 83 23.20 12.63 9.83
C ASP A 83 23.13 11.19 9.29
N GLY A 84 23.32 11.03 7.98
CA GLY A 84 23.32 9.75 7.29
C GLY A 84 21.93 9.20 7.00
N GLY A 85 20.83 9.91 7.30
CA GLY A 85 19.47 9.46 7.04
C GLY A 85 19.20 9.33 5.55
N VAL A 86 18.66 8.17 5.12
CA VAL A 86 18.36 7.85 3.71
C VAL A 86 16.92 8.17 3.39
N ARG A 87 16.69 9.11 2.48
CA ARG A 87 15.36 9.42 1.95
C ARG A 87 14.92 8.36 0.94
N ASN A 88 13.60 8.23 0.75
CA ASN A 88 12.98 7.36 -0.26
C ASN A 88 13.25 5.85 -0.05
N ALA A 89 13.70 5.43 1.13
CA ALA A 89 13.69 4.01 1.47
C ALA A 89 12.27 3.56 1.77
N VAL A 90 11.88 2.41 1.23
CA VAL A 90 10.57 1.79 1.49
C VAL A 90 10.71 0.79 2.62
N VAL A 91 9.78 0.85 3.56
CA VAL A 91 9.69 -0.03 4.73
C VAL A 91 8.35 -0.75 4.67
N VAL A 92 8.37 -2.09 4.73
CA VAL A 92 7.16 -2.92 4.64
C VAL A 92 7.22 -4.02 5.70
N ILE A 93 6.12 -4.27 6.39
CA ILE A 93 5.97 -5.46 7.22
C ILE A 93 5.58 -6.62 6.29
N ALA A 94 6.47 -7.61 6.18
CA ALA A 94 6.27 -8.76 5.31
C ALA A 94 5.27 -9.77 5.90
N GLY A 95 4.56 -10.48 5.03
CA GLY A 95 3.71 -11.62 5.41
C GLY A 95 2.36 -11.27 6.02
N ILE A 96 2.02 -10.00 6.17
CA ILE A 96 0.67 -9.58 6.59
C ILE A 96 -0.14 -9.20 5.36
N GLN A 97 -1.25 -9.90 5.19
CA GLN A 97 -2.23 -9.58 4.17
C GLN A 97 -3.53 -9.15 4.86
N ASN A 98 -4.00 -7.94 4.60
CA ASN A 98 -5.30 -7.50 5.03
C ASN A 98 -6.03 -6.80 3.88
N PRO A 99 -6.78 -7.55 3.06
CA PRO A 99 -7.50 -6.98 1.92
C PRO A 99 -8.48 -5.86 2.30
N LYS A 100 -9.05 -5.93 3.51
CA LYS A 100 -9.99 -4.91 4.02
C LYS A 100 -9.29 -3.60 4.41
N ALA A 101 -8.08 -3.67 4.95
CA ALA A 101 -7.30 -2.48 5.31
C ALA A 101 -6.74 -1.74 4.07
N GLN A 102 -6.63 -2.44 2.94
CA GLN A 102 -6.20 -1.86 1.65
C GLN A 102 -7.32 -1.09 0.94
N ALA A 103 -8.59 -1.29 1.32
CA ALA A 103 -9.75 -0.69 0.69
C ALA A 103 -9.94 0.81 0.96
N GLY A 104 -9.06 1.46 1.70
CA GLY A 104 -9.00 2.91 1.77
C GLY A 104 -8.54 3.45 0.42
N LEU A 105 -9.49 3.95 -0.39
CA LEU A 105 -9.26 4.59 -1.68
C LEU A 105 -8.33 5.80 -1.52
N ARG A 106 -7.03 5.56 -1.53
CA ARG A 106 -6.05 6.62 -1.71
C ARG A 106 -5.90 6.85 -3.21
N ASN A 107 -5.96 8.10 -3.62
CA ASN A 107 -5.65 8.47 -4.99
C ASN A 107 -4.12 8.42 -5.16
N PHE A 108 -3.62 7.35 -5.75
CA PHE A 108 -2.21 7.25 -6.12
C PHE A 108 -2.00 7.96 -7.45
N ALA A 109 -0.98 8.78 -7.51
CA ALA A 109 -0.61 9.47 -8.74
C ALA A 109 0.90 9.43 -8.95
N LEU A 110 1.30 9.47 -10.22
CA LEU A 110 2.66 9.71 -10.67
C LEU A 110 2.62 10.81 -11.71
N ASP A 111 3.18 11.94 -11.37
CA ASP A 111 3.10 13.16 -12.17
C ASP A 111 4.45 13.51 -12.79
N ASN A 112 4.46 13.91 -14.06
CA ASN A 112 5.60 14.57 -14.66
C ASN A 112 5.53 16.05 -14.33
N ARG A 113 6.47 16.51 -13.51
CA ARG A 113 6.52 17.90 -13.06
C ARG A 113 7.97 18.38 -12.98
N ASN A 114 8.25 19.49 -13.65
CA ASN A 114 9.60 20.04 -13.75
C ASN A 114 10.63 19.00 -14.25
N CYS A 115 10.23 18.22 -15.26
CA CYS A 115 11.06 17.19 -15.87
C CYS A 115 11.49 16.05 -14.93
N ALA A 116 10.71 15.80 -13.90
CA ALA A 116 10.88 14.69 -12.97
C ALA A 116 9.56 13.94 -12.73
N PHE A 117 9.62 12.66 -12.38
CA PHE A 117 8.48 11.95 -11.84
C PHE A 117 8.30 12.27 -10.35
N VAL A 118 7.11 12.67 -9.96
CA VAL A 118 6.74 13.03 -8.59
C VAL A 118 5.53 12.21 -8.14
N PRO A 119 5.62 11.50 -7.00
CA PRO A 119 6.80 11.31 -6.14
C PRO A 119 7.84 10.37 -6.79
N HIS A 120 9.11 10.51 -6.41
CA HIS A 120 10.18 9.63 -6.89
C HIS A 120 9.98 8.18 -6.42
N VAL A 121 9.54 7.97 -5.17
CA VAL A 121 9.21 6.65 -4.61
C VAL A 121 7.86 6.70 -3.90
N GLN A 122 7.03 5.69 -4.13
CA GLN A 122 5.77 5.51 -3.41
C GLN A 122 5.43 4.04 -3.19
N VAL A 123 4.61 3.78 -2.18
CA VAL A 123 4.03 2.45 -1.92
C VAL A 123 2.56 2.46 -2.30
N VAL A 124 2.16 1.45 -3.05
CA VAL A 124 0.79 1.31 -3.57
C VAL A 124 0.26 -0.08 -3.23
N PRO A 125 -0.94 -0.21 -2.66
CA PRO A 125 -1.56 -1.52 -2.45
C PRO A 125 -1.80 -2.25 -3.77
N VAL A 126 -1.56 -3.57 -3.76
CA VAL A 126 -1.86 -4.42 -4.93
C VAL A 126 -3.33 -4.30 -5.32
N GLY A 127 -3.61 -4.24 -6.62
CA GLY A 127 -4.96 -4.05 -7.17
C GLY A 127 -5.42 -2.60 -7.27
N SER A 128 -4.65 -1.63 -6.77
CA SER A 128 -4.96 -0.20 -6.89
C SER A 128 -4.78 0.32 -8.30
N GLU A 129 -5.44 1.43 -8.59
CA GLU A 129 -5.18 2.24 -9.77
C GLU A 129 -4.22 3.38 -9.44
N ILE A 130 -3.30 3.65 -10.35
CA ILE A 130 -2.43 4.82 -10.33
C ILE A 130 -2.80 5.76 -11.46
N LEU A 131 -2.94 7.04 -11.15
CA LEU A 131 -3.17 8.10 -12.12
C LEU A 131 -1.83 8.64 -12.62
N LEU A 132 -1.55 8.44 -13.90
CA LEU A 132 -0.39 9.02 -14.58
C LEU A 132 -0.77 10.40 -15.08
N LEU A 133 0.02 11.41 -14.73
CA LEU A 133 -0.20 12.81 -15.05
C LEU A 133 0.98 13.38 -15.80
N ASN A 134 0.72 14.41 -16.60
CA ASN A 134 1.76 15.27 -17.14
C ASN A 134 1.35 16.74 -16.99
N ASN A 135 1.95 17.42 -16.02
CA ASN A 135 1.78 18.85 -15.78
C ASN A 135 2.91 19.72 -16.39
N ASP A 136 3.81 19.11 -17.15
CA ASP A 136 4.79 19.84 -17.94
C ASP A 136 4.24 20.17 -19.33
N PRO A 137 4.66 21.28 -19.95
CA PRO A 137 4.20 21.68 -21.29
C PRO A 137 4.88 20.91 -22.43
N ILE A 138 5.57 19.82 -22.15
CA ILE A 138 6.31 18.99 -23.09
C ILE A 138 5.81 17.54 -23.04
N LEU A 139 6.15 16.78 -24.08
CA LEU A 139 5.84 15.34 -24.11
C LEU A 139 6.73 14.57 -23.14
N HIS A 140 6.11 13.76 -22.33
CA HIS A 140 6.73 12.68 -21.57
C HIS A 140 6.13 11.33 -21.94
N ASP A 141 6.68 10.25 -21.41
CA ASP A 141 6.01 8.97 -21.33
C ASP A 141 6.25 8.30 -19.98
N ALA A 142 5.43 7.33 -19.66
CA ALA A 142 5.60 6.50 -18.48
C ALA A 142 5.73 5.04 -18.93
N HIS A 143 6.96 4.55 -18.98
CA HIS A 143 7.28 3.15 -19.24
C HIS A 143 7.54 2.43 -17.93
N ALA A 144 6.55 1.66 -17.47
CA ALA A 144 6.60 0.91 -16.23
C ALA A 144 7.05 -0.53 -16.46
N ARG A 145 8.04 -0.96 -15.70
CA ARG A 145 8.61 -2.32 -15.79
C ARG A 145 8.69 -2.96 -14.40
N MET A 146 8.46 -4.26 -14.34
CA MET A 146 8.74 -5.11 -13.19
C MET A 146 9.79 -6.13 -13.59
N GLY A 147 11.03 -5.90 -13.18
CA GLY A 147 12.18 -6.62 -13.73
C GLY A 147 12.35 -6.34 -15.21
N ARG A 148 12.26 -7.39 -16.05
CA ARG A 148 12.35 -7.28 -17.51
C ARG A 148 10.99 -7.11 -18.20
N GLU A 149 9.90 -7.31 -17.51
CA GLU A 149 8.55 -7.27 -18.05
C GLU A 149 8.03 -5.84 -18.07
N THR A 150 7.52 -5.41 -19.22
CA THR A 150 6.77 -4.16 -19.38
C THR A 150 5.34 -4.37 -18.89
N LEU A 151 4.92 -3.61 -17.88
CA LEU A 151 3.53 -3.58 -17.41
C LEU A 151 2.68 -2.65 -18.30
N PHE A 152 3.22 -1.50 -18.63
CA PHE A 152 2.63 -0.55 -19.57
C PHE A 152 3.70 0.43 -20.08
N ASN A 153 3.44 0.99 -21.25
CA ASN A 153 4.17 2.12 -21.82
C ASN A 153 3.14 3.12 -22.36
N VAL A 154 3.13 4.34 -21.86
CA VAL A 154 2.08 5.34 -22.14
C VAL A 154 2.70 6.69 -22.44
N GLY A 155 2.53 7.14 -23.68
CA GLY A 155 2.85 8.53 -24.05
C GLY A 155 1.91 9.52 -23.34
N LEU A 156 2.50 10.52 -22.72
CA LEU A 156 1.84 11.56 -21.93
C LEU A 156 2.14 12.95 -22.56
N PRO A 157 1.42 13.37 -23.61
CA PRO A 157 1.44 14.77 -24.01
C PRO A 157 0.93 15.66 -22.87
N SER A 158 1.21 16.97 -22.94
CA SER A 158 0.80 17.95 -21.94
C SER A 158 -0.64 17.75 -21.50
N TRP A 159 -0.88 17.83 -20.20
CA TRP A 159 -2.19 17.77 -19.57
C TRP A 159 -2.91 16.41 -19.72
N ARG A 160 -2.27 15.40 -20.29
CA ARG A 160 -2.86 14.08 -20.39
C ARG A 160 -2.86 13.37 -19.04
N GLN A 161 -3.97 12.66 -18.79
CA GLN A 161 -4.16 11.81 -17.61
C GLN A 161 -4.55 10.40 -18.07
N VAL A 162 -3.92 9.40 -17.50
CA VAL A 162 -4.22 7.99 -17.80
C VAL A 162 -4.18 7.16 -16.51
N LYS A 163 -5.20 6.36 -16.26
CA LYS A 163 -5.21 5.40 -15.16
C LYS A 163 -4.62 4.07 -15.58
N LYS A 164 -3.82 3.48 -14.72
CA LYS A 164 -3.29 2.12 -14.87
C LYS A 164 -3.46 1.33 -13.59
N ARG A 165 -3.84 0.05 -13.72
CA ARG A 165 -4.00 -0.86 -12.59
C ARG A 165 -2.70 -1.60 -12.30
N LEU A 166 -2.34 -1.68 -11.00
CA LEU A 166 -1.17 -2.40 -10.50
C LEU A 166 -1.66 -3.68 -9.80
N SER A 167 -1.79 -4.77 -10.56
CA SER A 167 -2.44 -6.01 -10.12
C SER A 167 -1.51 -7.03 -9.49
N ARG A 168 -0.20 -6.78 -9.48
CA ARG A 168 0.81 -7.73 -9.01
C ARG A 168 1.81 -7.06 -8.06
N GLU A 169 2.15 -7.75 -6.98
CA GLU A 169 3.16 -7.30 -6.03
C GLU A 169 4.56 -7.27 -6.65
N GLY A 170 5.35 -6.31 -6.21
CA GLY A 170 6.74 -6.16 -6.61
C GLY A 170 7.18 -4.71 -6.74
N ILE A 171 8.39 -4.53 -7.24
CA ILE A 171 8.98 -3.22 -7.46
C ILE A 171 8.83 -2.87 -8.94
N VAL A 172 8.07 -1.82 -9.21
CA VAL A 172 7.88 -1.27 -10.55
C VAL A 172 8.80 -0.07 -10.71
N LYS A 173 9.70 -0.15 -11.68
CA LYS A 173 10.50 1.00 -12.14
C LYS A 173 9.76 1.68 -13.28
N VAL A 174 9.59 3.00 -13.19
CA VAL A 174 9.03 3.83 -14.26
C VAL A 174 10.15 4.71 -14.81
N VAL A 175 10.27 4.79 -16.14
CA VAL A 175 11.24 5.63 -16.86
C VAL A 175 10.53 6.38 -17.98
N CYS A 176 11.19 7.42 -18.50
CA CYS A 176 10.72 8.17 -19.65
C CYS A 176 11.61 7.84 -20.86
N ASP A 177 11.04 7.18 -21.89
CA ASP A 177 11.79 6.74 -23.07
C ASP A 177 11.90 7.83 -24.18
N VAL A 178 11.25 8.98 -24.01
CA VAL A 178 11.31 10.09 -24.98
C VAL A 178 12.56 10.98 -24.80
N LEU A 179 13.69 10.35 -24.53
CA LEU A 179 15.03 10.96 -24.38
C LEU A 179 15.21 11.77 -23.07
N HIS A 180 14.33 11.65 -22.10
CA HIS A 180 14.53 12.20 -20.76
C HIS A 180 15.15 11.11 -19.84
N THR A 181 16.34 10.67 -20.19
CA THR A 181 17.02 9.50 -19.58
C THR A 181 17.32 9.64 -18.09
N TRP A 182 17.22 10.84 -17.55
CA TRP A 182 17.34 11.12 -16.12
C TRP A 182 16.08 10.83 -15.32
N GLN A 183 14.89 10.77 -16.00
CA GLN A 183 13.62 10.54 -15.31
C GLN A 183 13.46 9.08 -14.91
N SER A 184 13.34 8.86 -13.62
CA SER A 184 12.95 7.58 -13.06
C SER A 184 12.10 7.75 -11.82
N ALA A 185 11.25 6.75 -11.54
CA ALA A 185 10.50 6.63 -10.30
C ALA A 185 10.32 5.16 -9.94
N TYR A 186 9.98 4.90 -8.68
CA TYR A 186 9.72 3.55 -8.22
C TYR A 186 8.39 3.47 -7.48
N ILE A 187 7.64 2.41 -7.79
CA ILE A 187 6.38 2.09 -7.14
C ILE A 187 6.53 0.72 -6.52
N VAL A 188 6.51 0.64 -5.19
CA VAL A 188 6.49 -0.64 -4.49
C VAL A 188 5.04 -1.07 -4.31
N VAL A 189 4.65 -2.11 -5.03
CA VAL A 189 3.30 -2.68 -4.96
C VAL A 189 3.30 -3.79 -3.93
N THR A 190 2.44 -3.70 -2.91
CA THR A 190 2.40 -4.66 -1.80
C THR A 190 0.99 -4.98 -1.35
N SER A 191 0.79 -6.21 -0.86
CA SER A 191 -0.43 -6.63 -0.16
C SER A 191 -0.43 -6.25 1.32
N SER A 192 0.73 -5.86 1.87
CA SER A 192 0.82 -5.41 3.26
C SER A 192 0.20 -4.03 3.43
N PRO A 193 -0.73 -3.84 4.38
CA PRO A 193 -1.26 -2.53 4.72
C PRO A 193 -0.28 -1.69 5.56
N TYR A 194 0.79 -2.30 6.04
CA TYR A 194 1.76 -1.70 6.95
C TYR A 194 3.05 -1.38 6.21
N SER A 195 3.14 -0.16 5.73
CA SER A 195 4.28 0.32 4.97
C SER A 195 4.50 1.80 5.16
N ALA A 196 5.71 2.26 4.91
CA ALA A 196 6.10 3.66 4.91
C ALA A 196 7.20 3.93 3.89
N VAL A 197 7.37 5.19 3.52
CA VAL A 197 8.54 5.69 2.79
C VAL A 197 9.26 6.66 3.71
N THR A 198 10.58 6.54 3.81
CA THR A 198 11.38 7.41 4.67
C THR A 198 11.38 8.84 4.15
N ASP A 199 11.35 9.78 5.08
CA ASP A 199 11.44 11.21 4.82
C ASP A 199 12.87 11.68 4.52
N LYS A 200 13.08 13.01 4.44
CA LYS A 200 14.39 13.64 4.20
C LYS A 200 15.43 13.35 5.30
N SER A 201 14.99 12.96 6.48
CA SER A 201 15.85 12.60 7.62
C SER A 201 16.08 11.09 7.72
N GLY A 202 15.51 10.31 6.79
CA GLY A 202 15.54 8.86 6.82
C GLY A 202 14.57 8.25 7.83
N GLU A 203 13.71 9.05 8.44
CA GLU A 203 12.76 8.61 9.45
C GLU A 203 11.47 8.08 8.82
N PHE A 204 10.84 7.12 9.52
CA PHE A 204 9.55 6.57 9.14
C PHE A 204 8.73 6.18 10.36
N VAL A 205 7.41 6.09 10.14
CA VAL A 205 6.45 5.61 11.12
C VAL A 205 5.43 4.72 10.42
N ILE A 206 5.12 3.58 11.05
CA ILE A 206 4.02 2.70 10.67
C ILE A 206 3.07 2.59 11.86
N GLU A 207 1.85 3.09 11.67
CA GLU A 207 0.82 3.15 12.70
C GLU A 207 -0.08 1.90 12.66
N GLN A 208 -0.83 1.68 13.73
CA GLN A 208 -1.91 0.70 13.84
C GLN A 208 -1.48 -0.74 13.55
N VAL A 209 -0.24 -1.10 13.91
CA VAL A 209 0.28 -2.45 13.73
C VAL A 209 -0.21 -3.35 14.87
N PRO A 210 -0.87 -4.49 14.59
CA PRO A 210 -1.25 -5.44 15.64
C PRO A 210 -0.03 -5.91 16.44
N ALA A 211 -0.22 -6.23 17.72
CA ALA A 211 0.86 -6.80 18.53
C ALA A 211 1.27 -8.17 17.95
N GLY A 212 2.58 -8.41 17.85
CA GLY A 212 3.11 -9.62 17.24
C GLY A 212 4.59 -9.54 16.89
N ARG A 213 5.11 -10.66 16.39
CA ARG A 213 6.49 -10.73 15.83
C ARG A 213 6.41 -10.68 14.33
N TYR A 214 7.21 -9.82 13.71
CA TYR A 214 7.16 -9.58 12.28
C TYR A 214 8.56 -9.56 11.67
N ASP A 215 8.60 -9.89 10.38
CA ASP A 215 9.72 -9.54 9.51
C ASP A 215 9.43 -8.17 8.87
N ILE A 216 10.32 -7.23 9.04
CA ILE A 216 10.28 -5.91 8.44
C ILE A 216 11.34 -5.81 7.36
N GLU A 217 10.92 -5.46 6.15
CA GLU A 217 11.79 -5.30 4.99
C GLU A 217 12.04 -3.82 4.72
N PHE A 218 13.28 -3.52 4.40
CA PHE A 218 13.75 -2.21 3.95
C PHE A 218 14.28 -2.35 2.54
N TRP A 219 13.85 -1.48 1.66
CA TRP A 219 14.32 -1.46 0.29
C TRP A 219 14.68 -0.03 -0.14
N HIS A 220 15.75 0.10 -0.90
CA HIS A 220 16.13 1.34 -1.55
C HIS A 220 16.75 1.04 -2.92
N GLU A 221 16.45 1.86 -3.95
CA GLU A 221 16.84 1.61 -5.34
C GLU A 221 18.34 1.42 -5.55
N LYS A 222 19.18 2.13 -4.80
CA LYS A 222 20.65 2.04 -4.86
C LYS A 222 21.25 1.10 -3.83
N LEU A 223 20.62 0.94 -2.67
CA LEU A 223 21.21 0.23 -1.53
C LEU A 223 20.70 -1.21 -1.41
N GLY A 224 19.72 -1.58 -2.24
CA GLY A 224 19.16 -2.94 -2.24
C GLY A 224 18.17 -3.19 -1.11
N LYS A 225 18.20 -4.41 -0.56
CA LYS A 225 17.24 -4.88 0.45
C LYS A 225 17.93 -5.31 1.73
N GLN A 226 17.26 -5.05 2.85
CA GLN A 226 17.58 -5.62 4.16
C GLN A 226 16.30 -6.12 4.84
N ARG A 227 16.47 -7.07 5.76
CA ARG A 227 15.37 -7.60 6.58
C ARG A 227 15.76 -7.61 8.04
N ARG A 228 14.83 -7.30 8.93
CA ARG A 228 14.98 -7.35 10.39
C ARG A 228 13.77 -8.04 10.99
N LYS A 229 13.92 -8.57 12.20
CA LYS A 229 12.80 -9.03 13.03
C LYS A 229 12.44 -7.96 14.04
N ILE A 230 11.15 -7.74 14.25
CA ILE A 230 10.64 -6.76 15.22
C ILE A 230 9.52 -7.38 16.03
N LEU A 231 9.47 -7.04 17.31
CA LEU A 231 8.36 -7.34 18.20
C LEU A 231 7.54 -6.06 18.40
N VAL A 232 6.27 -6.11 18.04
CA VAL A 232 5.31 -5.03 18.28
C VAL A 232 4.50 -5.37 19.54
N GLN A 233 4.46 -4.46 20.49
CA GLN A 233 3.68 -4.58 21.73
C GLN A 233 2.45 -3.69 21.68
N GLU A 234 1.40 -4.10 22.39
CA GLU A 234 0.13 -3.37 22.45
C GLU A 234 0.34 -1.93 22.98
N GLY A 235 -0.19 -0.94 22.24
CA GLY A 235 -0.15 0.47 22.61
C GLY A 235 1.25 1.09 22.68
N GLN A 236 2.29 0.36 22.33
CA GLN A 236 3.67 0.84 22.43
C GLN A 236 4.28 1.18 21.06
N THR A 237 5.32 2.02 21.09
CA THR A 237 6.17 2.27 19.94
C THR A 237 7.39 1.37 19.96
N SER A 238 7.45 0.42 19.03
CA SER A 238 8.64 -0.40 18.80
C SER A 238 9.61 0.33 17.88
N LYS A 239 10.87 0.41 18.27
CA LYS A 239 11.91 1.11 17.50
C LYS A 239 12.73 0.13 16.67
N VAL A 240 13.09 0.50 15.44
CA VAL A 240 13.97 -0.27 14.58
C VAL A 240 14.82 0.66 13.70
N GLU A 241 16.06 0.28 13.50
CA GLU A 241 16.98 0.97 12.60
C GLU A 241 17.48 -0.01 11.53
N ALA A 242 17.60 0.48 10.29
CA ALA A 242 18.26 -0.22 9.22
C ALA A 242 19.47 0.59 8.77
N VAL A 243 20.64 -0.02 8.84
CA VAL A 243 21.89 0.58 8.42
C VAL A 243 22.36 -0.09 7.15
N PHE A 244 22.44 0.69 6.07
CA PHE A 244 23.06 0.26 4.82
C PHE A 244 24.51 0.68 4.81
N SER A 245 25.35 -0.15 4.21
CA SER A 245 26.72 0.20 3.87
C SER A 245 26.87 0.22 2.35
N CYS A 246 27.58 1.19 1.85
CA CYS A 246 27.86 1.27 0.43
C CYS A 246 29.36 1.36 0.21
N ALA A 247 29.92 0.37 -0.46
CA ALA A 247 31.35 0.35 -0.76
C ALA A 247 31.75 1.31 -1.90
N SER A 248 30.77 1.80 -2.68
CA SER A 248 31.01 2.58 -3.90
C SER A 248 29.86 3.51 -4.32
N CYS A 249 29.04 4.02 -3.36
CA CYS A 249 28.01 5.02 -3.68
C CYS A 249 28.59 6.38 -4.00
#